data_9a482009147c9d6eefc4e38bc0926af5
#
_entry.id   9a482009147c9d6eefc4e38bc0926af5
#
_cell.length_a   1.000
_cell.length_b   1.000
_cell.length_c   1.000
_cell.angle_alpha   90.00
_cell.angle_beta   90.00
_cell.angle_gamma   90.00
#
_symmetry.space_group_name_H-M   'P 1'
#
loop_
_entity.id
_entity.type
_entity.pdbx_description
1 polymer ?
#
loop_
_entity_poly.entity_id
_entity_poly.type
_entity_poly.pdbx_seq_one_letter_code
_entity_poly.pdbx_strand_id
1 'polypeptide(L)'
;MEWIDSLFTIHSAVQTLVVLALIISVGMALGKLRIRGISLGVAFVFFMGIVAGSLHFTADEQMVSFAETFGLSIFVYALGLHVGPNFIGMMRHDGASLNGWSMGVILLGTVMALSLCFVLPISIPDMVGILCGATTNTPALGAAQQALATQHISSSGAALGCAVTYPLGVVGVIFAMILLRKLFVRKEDLQHCNSSADDSTYVGQFICVNPAISGKTIAQISQSTHRHFIISRIWRDGKVIVPLAQTVMQHGDNVLVVTNRDEVAAMNILFGEHVEKDWNREKIDWNAIDSSVESRVIVMTRSRLNGKTLGSLHMRETYGVNVSRVMRGDIKLLATDSLHLQYGDRVTIVGTPEDINHAEAFLGNAVTGLNEPNLGAIFFGLLLGLALGMIPISIPGMSAPVKLGIAGGPIIMGIIIGSLGARIHLITYTTRSASLMLRKMGLSLYLACLGLVAGQDFLSTIIRPEGLMWVGIGLVLTMLPLLIVGAIALKSRKFDFGTICGLLCGAMANPMALSYANDTIPGERAAVAYTSVYPLGMFIRVIIAQVIIMFMV
;
A
#
# COMPACT_ATOMS: atom_id res chain seq x y z
N MET A 1 5.40 37.36 29.22
CA MET A 1 5.92 35.97 29.29
C MET A 1 4.97 35.05 30.04
N GLU A 2 4.19 35.55 30.99
CA GLU A 2 3.21 34.75 31.78
C GLU A 2 2.21 33.93 30.94
N TRP A 3 1.75 34.44 29.78
CA TRP A 3 0.84 33.72 28.92
C TRP A 3 1.51 32.52 28.18
N ILE A 4 2.82 32.59 27.97
CA ILE A 4 3.58 31.45 27.37
C ILE A 4 3.72 30.36 28.44
N ASP A 5 4.05 30.74 29.69
CA ASP A 5 4.16 29.78 30.79
C ASP A 5 2.81 29.10 31.05
N SER A 6 1.70 29.85 30.96
CA SER A 6 0.36 29.27 31.13
C SER A 6 0.00 28.25 30.08
N LEU A 7 0.51 28.39 28.82
CA LEU A 7 0.30 27.42 27.75
C LEU A 7 0.95 26.06 28.01
N PHE A 8 1.97 25.99 28.88
CA PHE A 8 2.70 24.74 29.14
C PHE A 8 2.47 24.20 30.57
N THR A 9 1.93 25.01 31.49
CA THR A 9 1.77 24.64 32.91
C THR A 9 0.33 24.38 33.34
N ILE A 10 -0.66 24.97 32.64
CA ILE A 10 -2.08 24.80 32.98
C ILE A 10 -2.65 23.61 32.21
N HIS A 11 -3.01 22.52 32.93
CA HIS A 11 -3.69 21.36 32.33
C HIS A 11 -5.01 21.77 31.68
N SER A 12 -5.00 21.93 30.37
CA SER A 12 -6.15 22.36 29.58
C SER A 12 -6.14 21.73 28.18
N ALA A 13 -7.30 21.74 27.52
CA ALA A 13 -7.40 21.26 26.14
C ALA A 13 -6.46 22.05 25.19
N VAL A 14 -6.26 23.34 25.45
CA VAL A 14 -5.36 24.19 24.64
C VAL A 14 -3.92 23.77 24.83
N GLN A 15 -3.48 23.52 26.06
CA GLN A 15 -2.14 23.02 26.36
C GLN A 15 -1.90 21.68 25.64
N THR A 16 -2.84 20.73 25.78
CA THR A 16 -2.72 19.43 25.11
C THR A 16 -2.57 19.58 23.59
N LEU A 17 -3.36 20.45 22.97
CA LEU A 17 -3.25 20.73 21.53
C LEU A 17 -1.89 21.35 21.17
N VAL A 18 -1.37 22.28 21.97
CA VAL A 18 -0.06 22.92 21.73
C VAL A 18 1.06 21.88 21.83
N VAL A 19 1.05 21.05 22.87
CA VAL A 19 2.05 19.99 23.05
C VAL A 19 2.01 18.98 21.91
N LEU A 20 0.83 18.49 21.55
CA LEU A 20 0.69 17.54 20.43
C LEU A 20 1.09 18.16 19.10
N ALA A 21 0.68 19.42 18.83
CA ALA A 21 1.08 20.12 17.60
C ALA A 21 2.61 20.32 17.51
N LEU A 22 3.26 20.63 18.64
CA LEU A 22 4.72 20.76 18.71
C LEU A 22 5.40 19.41 18.40
N ILE A 23 4.98 18.34 19.08
CA ILE A 23 5.51 16.97 18.86
C ILE A 23 5.36 16.56 17.39
N ILE A 24 4.16 16.76 16.82
CA ILE A 24 3.87 16.40 15.44
C ILE A 24 4.72 17.23 14.48
N SER A 25 4.79 18.54 14.67
CA SER A 25 5.52 19.45 13.78
C SER A 25 7.01 19.14 13.75
N VAL A 26 7.63 19.02 14.93
CA VAL A 26 9.06 18.69 15.04
C VAL A 26 9.32 17.27 14.55
N GLY A 27 8.48 16.30 14.93
CA GLY A 27 8.61 14.92 14.49
C GLY A 27 8.49 14.76 12.96
N MET A 28 7.54 15.46 12.34
CA MET A 28 7.39 15.46 10.87
C MET A 28 8.55 16.18 10.15
N ALA A 29 9.10 17.25 10.73
CA ALA A 29 10.25 17.95 10.18
C ALA A 29 11.51 17.07 10.22
N LEU A 30 11.79 16.46 11.37
CA LEU A 30 12.92 15.54 11.55
C LEU A 30 12.73 14.23 10.76
N GLY A 31 11.48 13.77 10.59
CA GLY A 31 11.15 12.61 9.78
C GLY A 31 11.51 12.75 8.29
N LYS A 32 11.72 13.97 7.80
CA LYS A 32 12.21 14.22 6.43
C LYS A 32 13.72 14.04 6.29
N LEU A 33 14.45 14.01 7.39
CA LEU A 33 15.90 13.81 7.36
C LEU A 33 16.22 12.40 6.87
N ARG A 34 17.10 12.31 5.88
CA ARG A 34 17.61 11.04 5.36
C ARG A 34 19.00 10.78 5.92
N ILE A 35 19.11 9.79 6.78
CA ILE A 35 20.41 9.34 7.31
C ILE A 35 20.82 8.11 6.52
N ARG A 36 21.88 8.19 5.71
CA ARG A 36 22.36 7.12 4.81
C ARG A 36 21.26 6.55 3.89
N GLY A 37 20.40 7.43 3.36
CA GLY A 37 19.29 7.03 2.47
C GLY A 37 18.01 6.58 3.18
N ILE A 38 18.01 6.39 4.50
CA ILE A 38 16.86 5.93 5.29
C ILE A 38 16.18 7.14 5.94
N SER A 39 14.87 7.27 5.74
CA SER A 39 14.02 8.28 6.39
C SER A 39 13.01 7.58 7.29
N LEU A 40 12.91 7.99 8.55
CA LEU A 40 11.93 7.45 9.50
C LEU A 40 10.50 7.99 9.29
N GLY A 41 10.35 9.02 8.46
CA GLY A 41 9.03 9.56 8.11
C GLY A 41 8.18 9.90 9.33
N VAL A 42 6.89 9.53 9.28
CA VAL A 42 5.91 9.79 10.37
C VAL A 42 6.27 9.10 11.68
N ALA A 43 7.03 8.00 11.65
CA ALA A 43 7.46 7.32 12.89
C ALA A 43 8.34 8.20 13.78
N PHE A 44 9.00 9.23 13.23
CA PHE A 44 9.76 10.17 14.03
C PHE A 44 8.89 10.96 15.03
N VAL A 45 7.59 11.10 14.75
CA VAL A 45 6.63 11.72 15.68
C VAL A 45 6.56 10.94 16.98
N PHE A 46 6.59 9.60 16.91
CA PHE A 46 6.61 8.74 18.08
C PHE A 46 7.85 9.00 18.96
N PHE A 47 9.04 9.08 18.35
CA PHE A 47 10.27 9.37 19.10
C PHE A 47 10.28 10.78 19.68
N MET A 48 9.72 11.77 18.97
CA MET A 48 9.55 13.11 19.53
C MET A 48 8.56 13.14 20.69
N GLY A 49 7.50 12.33 20.63
CA GLY A 49 6.61 12.09 21.76
C GLY A 49 7.34 11.52 22.96
N ILE A 50 8.18 10.49 22.76
CA ILE A 50 9.00 9.89 23.83
C ILE A 50 9.94 10.95 24.45
N VAL A 51 10.61 11.76 23.63
CA VAL A 51 11.47 12.85 24.14
C VAL A 51 10.65 13.84 24.97
N ALA A 52 9.48 14.27 24.48
CA ALA A 52 8.61 15.19 25.20
C ALA A 52 8.14 14.59 26.55
N GLY A 53 7.71 13.32 26.55
CA GLY A 53 7.35 12.60 27.78
C GLY A 53 8.51 12.49 28.77
N SER A 54 9.72 12.16 28.28
CA SER A 54 10.94 12.08 29.10
C SER A 54 11.38 13.44 29.67
N LEU A 55 11.03 14.54 29.01
CA LEU A 55 11.23 15.91 29.48
C LEU A 55 10.10 16.39 30.41
N HIS A 56 9.18 15.48 30.77
CA HIS A 56 8.05 15.75 31.65
C HIS A 56 7.07 16.81 31.12
N PHE A 57 6.92 16.90 29.79
CA PHE A 57 5.80 17.64 29.22
C PHE A 57 4.51 16.93 29.65
N THR A 58 3.68 17.64 30.36
CA THR A 58 2.38 17.13 30.84
C THR A 58 1.27 17.57 29.93
N ALA A 59 0.23 16.77 29.83
CA ALA A 59 -1.00 17.08 29.11
C ALA A 59 -2.18 16.42 29.86
N ASP A 60 -3.38 16.88 29.57
CA ASP A 60 -4.58 16.31 30.19
C ASP A 60 -4.78 14.86 29.70
N GLU A 61 -4.82 13.90 30.62
CA GLU A 61 -4.90 12.46 30.32
C GLU A 61 -6.15 12.11 29.50
N GLN A 62 -7.30 12.73 29.79
CA GLN A 62 -8.54 12.46 29.08
C GLN A 62 -8.47 12.95 27.63
N MET A 63 -7.88 14.15 27.44
CA MET A 63 -7.67 14.71 26.10
C MET A 63 -6.66 13.90 25.29
N VAL A 64 -5.57 13.44 25.90
CA VAL A 64 -4.58 12.58 25.24
C VAL A 64 -5.21 11.25 24.85
N SER A 65 -5.97 10.60 25.74
CA SER A 65 -6.68 9.35 25.46
C SER A 65 -7.72 9.50 24.35
N PHE A 66 -8.48 10.60 24.35
CA PHE A 66 -9.41 10.90 23.25
C PHE A 66 -8.68 11.09 21.91
N ALA A 67 -7.60 11.88 21.90
CA ALA A 67 -6.83 12.15 20.69
C ALA A 67 -6.14 10.88 20.15
N GLU A 68 -5.63 10.03 21.03
CA GLU A 68 -5.06 8.72 20.70
C GLU A 68 -6.11 7.83 20.03
N THR A 69 -7.26 7.66 20.67
CA THR A 69 -8.37 6.83 20.17
C THR A 69 -8.89 7.34 18.82
N PHE A 70 -9.11 8.64 18.70
CA PHE A 70 -9.58 9.26 17.46
C PHE A 70 -8.56 9.14 16.35
N GLY A 71 -7.28 9.42 16.65
CA GLY A 71 -6.18 9.29 15.69
C GLY A 71 -6.04 7.85 15.17
N LEU A 72 -6.07 6.87 16.08
CA LEU A 72 -6.00 5.44 15.73
C LEU A 72 -7.17 5.03 14.84
N SER A 73 -8.41 5.40 15.22
CA SER A 73 -9.63 5.01 14.49
C SER A 73 -9.63 5.55 13.06
N ILE A 74 -9.30 6.84 12.87
CA ILE A 74 -9.18 7.45 11.54
C ILE A 74 -8.07 6.78 10.73
N PHE A 75 -6.91 6.55 11.34
CA PHE A 75 -5.77 5.94 10.67
C PHE A 75 -6.10 4.55 10.12
N VAL A 76 -6.64 3.66 10.97
CA VAL A 76 -6.93 2.28 10.57
C VAL A 76 -8.10 2.19 9.59
N TYR A 77 -9.10 3.06 9.72
CA TYR A 77 -10.21 3.15 8.76
C TYR A 77 -9.73 3.63 7.38
N ALA A 78 -8.95 4.72 7.34
CA ALA A 78 -8.37 5.22 6.09
C ALA A 78 -7.41 4.20 5.44
N LEU A 79 -6.70 3.41 6.24
CA LEU A 79 -5.89 2.30 5.77
C LEU A 79 -6.77 1.22 5.13
N GLY A 80 -7.87 0.84 5.77
CA GLY A 80 -8.85 -0.13 5.24
C GLY A 80 -9.46 0.32 3.92
N LEU A 81 -9.86 1.60 3.82
CA LEU A 81 -10.37 2.20 2.58
C LEU A 81 -9.37 2.14 1.43
N HIS A 82 -8.09 2.40 1.72
CA HIS A 82 -7.02 2.37 0.71
C HIS A 82 -6.76 0.95 0.17
N VAL A 83 -6.84 -0.03 1.04
CA VAL A 83 -6.57 -1.44 0.74
C VAL A 83 -7.75 -2.14 0.07
N GLY A 84 -8.97 -1.75 0.46
CA GLY A 84 -10.23 -2.42 0.08
C GLY A 84 -10.39 -2.73 -1.41
N PRO A 85 -10.17 -1.79 -2.34
CA PRO A 85 -10.38 -2.02 -3.77
C PRO A 85 -9.56 -3.18 -4.34
N ASN A 86 -8.36 -3.39 -3.82
CA ASN A 86 -7.43 -4.42 -4.30
C ASN A 86 -7.44 -5.69 -3.45
N PHE A 87 -8.08 -5.67 -2.27
CA PHE A 87 -8.00 -6.75 -1.28
C PHE A 87 -8.46 -8.10 -1.84
N ILE A 88 -9.60 -8.14 -2.55
CA ILE A 88 -10.13 -9.37 -3.15
C ILE A 88 -9.23 -9.86 -4.30
N GLY A 89 -8.68 -8.94 -5.11
CA GLY A 89 -7.75 -9.26 -6.19
C GLY A 89 -6.43 -9.85 -5.67
N MET A 90 -5.91 -9.29 -4.59
CA MET A 90 -4.67 -9.76 -3.94
C MET A 90 -4.80 -11.16 -3.31
N MET A 91 -6.02 -11.60 -2.98
CA MET A 91 -6.27 -12.95 -2.47
C MET A 91 -6.41 -14.01 -3.57
N ARG A 92 -6.49 -13.60 -4.85
CA ARG A 92 -6.57 -14.49 -6.00
C ARG A 92 -5.24 -14.50 -6.76
N HIS A 93 -4.83 -15.65 -7.30
CA HIS A 93 -3.61 -15.85 -8.11
C HIS A 93 -2.29 -15.68 -7.32
N ASP A 94 -1.30 -14.95 -7.86
CA ASP A 94 0.06 -14.86 -7.32
C ASP A 94 0.15 -14.24 -5.93
N GLY A 95 -0.79 -13.37 -5.59
CA GLY A 95 -0.90 -12.77 -4.25
C GLY A 95 -1.13 -13.80 -3.13
N ALA A 96 -1.82 -14.91 -3.41
CA ALA A 96 -2.06 -15.96 -2.41
C ALA A 96 -0.76 -16.64 -1.95
N SER A 97 0.17 -16.89 -2.90
CA SER A 97 1.47 -17.49 -2.57
C SER A 97 2.34 -16.55 -1.72
N LEU A 98 2.39 -15.25 -2.08
CA LEU A 98 3.13 -14.24 -1.29
C LEU A 98 2.54 -14.09 0.11
N ASN A 99 1.21 -14.05 0.22
CA ASN A 99 0.54 -13.97 1.51
C ASN A 99 0.74 -15.23 2.37
N GLY A 100 0.85 -16.40 1.76
CA GLY A 100 1.20 -17.64 2.47
C GLY A 100 2.59 -17.57 3.11
N TRP A 101 3.60 -17.07 2.40
CA TRP A 101 4.93 -16.85 2.94
C TRP A 101 4.97 -15.77 4.03
N SER A 102 4.22 -14.70 3.85
CA SER A 102 4.05 -13.65 4.87
C SER A 102 3.44 -14.20 6.15
N MET A 103 2.42 -15.06 6.02
CA MET A 103 1.83 -15.76 7.16
C MET A 103 2.87 -16.59 7.90
N GLY A 104 3.79 -17.26 7.18
CA GLY A 104 4.90 -17.97 7.78
C GLY A 104 5.80 -17.09 8.64
N VAL A 105 6.13 -15.87 8.19
CA VAL A 105 6.88 -14.88 8.99
C VAL A 105 6.11 -14.48 10.25
N ILE A 106 4.81 -14.16 10.09
CA ILE A 106 3.96 -13.68 11.18
C ILE A 106 3.80 -14.77 12.26
N LEU A 107 3.44 -15.99 11.85
CA LEU A 107 3.21 -17.09 12.77
C LEU A 107 4.52 -17.51 13.47
N LEU A 108 5.63 -17.59 12.74
CA LEU A 108 6.94 -17.93 13.34
C LEU A 108 7.33 -16.87 14.38
N GLY A 109 7.21 -15.57 14.07
CA GLY A 109 7.50 -14.50 15.01
C GLY A 109 6.59 -14.54 16.24
N THR A 110 5.31 -14.84 16.05
CA THR A 110 4.33 -14.98 17.15
C THR A 110 4.65 -16.16 18.05
N VAL A 111 4.90 -17.34 17.47
CA VAL A 111 5.26 -18.54 18.23
C VAL A 111 6.56 -18.34 19.01
N MET A 112 7.56 -17.69 18.40
CA MET A 112 8.80 -17.34 19.09
C MET A 112 8.56 -16.39 20.27
N ALA A 113 7.75 -15.35 20.08
CA ALA A 113 7.42 -14.40 21.16
C ALA A 113 6.74 -15.14 22.33
N LEU A 114 5.73 -15.97 22.04
CA LEU A 114 5.05 -16.76 23.06
C LEU A 114 5.99 -17.76 23.75
N SER A 115 6.86 -18.42 22.99
CA SER A 115 7.84 -19.34 23.58
C SER A 115 8.82 -18.64 24.51
N LEU A 116 9.21 -17.41 24.20
CA LEU A 116 10.08 -16.60 25.05
C LEU A 116 9.38 -16.17 26.36
N CYS A 117 8.06 -15.98 26.38
CA CYS A 117 7.31 -15.73 27.61
C CYS A 117 7.40 -16.89 28.61
N PHE A 118 7.53 -18.14 28.14
CA PHE A 118 7.67 -19.30 29.03
C PHE A 118 9.09 -19.49 29.57
N VAL A 119 10.08 -18.92 28.87
CA VAL A 119 11.51 -19.08 29.23
C VAL A 119 12.02 -17.89 30.04
N LEU A 120 11.51 -16.71 29.77
CA LEU A 120 11.97 -15.45 30.37
C LEU A 120 10.90 -14.85 31.28
N PRO A 121 11.31 -14.13 32.34
CA PRO A 121 10.38 -13.49 33.27
C PRO A 121 9.79 -12.20 32.66
N ILE A 122 8.99 -12.35 31.60
CA ILE A 122 8.36 -11.23 30.88
C ILE A 122 6.85 -11.44 30.91
N SER A 123 6.12 -10.40 31.26
CA SER A 123 4.66 -10.43 31.22
C SER A 123 4.14 -10.54 29.78
N ILE A 124 2.99 -11.15 29.60
CA ILE A 124 2.37 -11.27 28.25
C ILE A 124 2.07 -9.90 27.66
N PRO A 125 1.52 -8.90 28.38
CA PRO A 125 1.36 -7.55 27.87
C PRO A 125 2.66 -6.92 27.37
N ASP A 126 3.76 -7.04 28.12
CA ASP A 126 5.06 -6.51 27.72
C ASP A 126 5.58 -7.21 26.47
N MET A 127 5.47 -8.54 26.41
CA MET A 127 5.88 -9.32 25.24
C MET A 127 5.09 -8.96 23.97
N VAL A 128 3.78 -8.73 24.10
CA VAL A 128 2.96 -8.26 22.97
C VAL A 128 3.42 -6.87 22.54
N GLY A 129 3.77 -5.98 23.46
CA GLY A 129 4.36 -4.69 23.17
C GLY A 129 5.71 -4.83 22.43
N ILE A 130 6.61 -5.67 22.94
CA ILE A 130 7.90 -5.99 22.31
C ILE A 130 7.69 -6.54 20.89
N LEU A 131 6.74 -7.46 20.70
CA LEU A 131 6.41 -8.02 19.37
C LEU A 131 5.89 -6.93 18.42
N CYS A 132 5.01 -6.05 18.89
CA CYS A 132 4.49 -4.93 18.11
C CYS A 132 5.60 -3.97 17.67
N GLY A 133 6.53 -3.65 18.55
CA GLY A 133 7.69 -2.81 18.25
C GLY A 133 8.66 -3.51 17.29
N ALA A 134 9.04 -4.76 17.57
CA ALA A 134 9.92 -5.56 16.72
C ALA A 134 9.38 -5.70 15.28
N THR A 135 8.06 -5.69 15.12
CA THR A 135 7.39 -5.80 13.81
C THR A 135 6.89 -4.45 13.27
N THR A 136 7.24 -3.34 13.91
CA THR A 136 6.86 -1.97 13.56
C THR A 136 5.35 -1.77 13.35
N ASN A 137 4.52 -2.52 14.09
CA ASN A 137 3.07 -2.58 13.91
C ASN A 137 2.32 -1.84 15.03
N THR A 138 2.21 -0.53 14.91
CA THR A 138 1.49 0.31 15.87
C THR A 138 -0.03 0.07 15.92
N PRO A 139 -0.76 -0.29 14.84
CA PRO A 139 -2.15 -0.69 14.94
C PRO A 139 -2.37 -1.95 15.80
N ALA A 140 -1.46 -2.91 15.74
CA ALA A 140 -1.54 -4.10 16.59
C ALA A 140 -1.33 -3.75 18.07
N LEU A 141 -0.44 -2.80 18.36
CA LEU A 141 -0.28 -2.27 19.72
C LEU A 141 -1.57 -1.62 20.22
N GLY A 142 -2.19 -0.73 19.41
CA GLY A 142 -3.46 -0.09 19.78
C GLY A 142 -4.57 -1.10 20.05
N ALA A 143 -4.62 -2.18 19.27
CA ALA A 143 -5.56 -3.28 19.48
C ALA A 143 -5.29 -4.05 20.78
N ALA A 144 -4.01 -4.31 21.10
CA ALA A 144 -3.59 -4.94 22.34
C ALA A 144 -3.91 -4.05 23.56
N GLN A 145 -3.61 -2.76 23.49
CA GLN A 145 -3.93 -1.80 24.55
C GLN A 145 -5.42 -1.75 24.84
N GLN A 146 -6.25 -1.77 23.79
CA GLN A 146 -7.68 -1.82 23.97
C GLN A 146 -8.15 -3.13 24.61
N ALA A 147 -7.60 -4.27 24.20
CA ALA A 147 -7.92 -5.55 24.82
C ALA A 147 -7.53 -5.55 26.32
N LEU A 148 -6.37 -5.00 26.68
CA LEU A 148 -5.94 -4.83 28.08
C LEU A 148 -6.89 -3.91 28.85
N ALA A 149 -7.29 -2.77 28.28
CA ALA A 149 -8.23 -1.85 28.89
C ALA A 149 -9.60 -2.50 29.16
N THR A 150 -10.06 -3.39 28.27
CA THR A 150 -11.31 -4.14 28.45
C THR A 150 -11.23 -5.11 29.65
N GLN A 151 -10.03 -5.59 29.97
CA GLN A 151 -9.75 -6.47 31.11
C GLN A 151 -9.31 -5.70 32.37
N HIS A 152 -9.33 -4.36 32.34
CA HIS A 152 -8.88 -3.48 33.43
C HIS A 152 -7.39 -3.66 33.81
N ILE A 153 -6.56 -4.04 32.84
CA ILE A 153 -5.12 -4.23 33.01
C ILE A 153 -4.37 -3.03 32.43
N SER A 154 -3.31 -2.61 33.09
CA SER A 154 -2.47 -1.51 32.60
C SER A 154 -1.81 -1.82 31.28
N SER A 155 -1.89 -0.89 30.33
CA SER A 155 -1.26 -1.01 29.00
C SER A 155 0.13 -0.36 28.93
N SER A 156 0.65 0.20 30.03
CA SER A 156 1.92 0.94 30.04
C SER A 156 3.12 0.06 29.65
N GLY A 157 3.18 -1.18 30.14
CA GLY A 157 4.23 -2.13 29.79
C GLY A 157 4.26 -2.48 28.30
N ALA A 158 3.07 -2.67 27.68
CA ALA A 158 2.98 -2.89 26.24
C ALA A 158 3.47 -1.67 25.43
N ALA A 159 3.12 -0.46 25.85
CA ALA A 159 3.58 0.78 25.21
C ALA A 159 5.10 0.93 25.32
N LEU A 160 5.67 0.69 26.50
CA LEU A 160 7.12 0.73 26.75
C LEU A 160 7.88 -0.34 25.96
N GLY A 161 7.40 -1.59 25.97
CA GLY A 161 7.98 -2.68 25.18
C GLY A 161 8.05 -2.34 23.69
N CYS A 162 6.97 -1.74 23.16
CA CYS A 162 6.95 -1.25 21.79
C CYS A 162 7.96 -0.12 21.57
N ALA A 163 7.98 0.89 22.46
CA ALA A 163 8.87 2.04 22.34
C ALA A 163 10.35 1.63 22.30
N VAL A 164 10.75 0.71 23.18
CA VAL A 164 12.13 0.22 23.29
C VAL A 164 12.55 -0.59 22.06
N THR A 165 11.66 -1.39 21.48
CA THR A 165 12.00 -2.33 20.40
C THR A 165 11.75 -1.78 19.00
N TYR A 166 10.92 -0.75 18.85
CA TYR A 166 10.55 -0.18 17.55
C TYR A 166 11.75 0.29 16.70
N PRO A 167 12.76 1.01 17.24
CA PRO A 167 13.92 1.41 16.43
C PRO A 167 14.66 0.22 15.84
N LEU A 168 14.77 -0.84 16.64
CA LEU A 168 15.42 -2.09 16.22
C LEU A 168 14.60 -2.86 15.20
N GLY A 169 13.26 -2.78 15.29
CA GLY A 169 12.35 -3.30 14.29
C GLY A 169 12.61 -2.70 12.91
N VAL A 170 12.86 -1.37 12.84
CA VAL A 170 13.17 -0.71 11.58
C VAL A 170 14.54 -1.14 11.04
N VAL A 171 15.57 -1.04 11.88
CA VAL A 171 16.96 -1.33 11.48
C VAL A 171 17.17 -2.82 11.24
N GLY A 172 16.55 -3.67 12.05
CA GLY A 172 16.68 -5.12 11.99
C GLY A 172 16.16 -5.72 10.68
N VAL A 173 15.06 -5.19 10.12
CA VAL A 173 14.56 -5.62 8.80
C VAL A 173 15.59 -5.32 7.70
N ILE A 174 16.19 -4.14 7.73
CA ILE A 174 17.24 -3.73 6.77
C ILE A 174 18.46 -4.64 6.91
N PHE A 175 18.90 -4.89 8.15
CA PHE A 175 20.01 -5.81 8.43
C PHE A 175 19.72 -7.24 7.95
N ALA A 176 18.51 -7.75 8.17
CA ALA A 176 18.10 -9.06 7.69
C ALA A 176 18.18 -9.15 6.16
N MET A 177 17.70 -8.11 5.44
CA MET A 177 17.81 -8.07 3.97
C MET A 177 19.27 -8.02 3.50
N ILE A 178 20.13 -7.22 4.15
CA ILE A 178 21.57 -7.15 3.82
C ILE A 178 22.22 -8.52 4.03
N LEU A 179 21.90 -9.19 5.14
CA LEU A 179 22.46 -10.50 5.47
C LEU A 179 22.00 -11.58 4.49
N LEU A 180 20.69 -11.61 4.16
CA LEU A 180 20.15 -12.52 3.13
C LEU A 180 20.84 -12.30 1.78
N ARG A 181 21.00 -11.02 1.37
CA ARG A 181 21.72 -10.67 0.14
C ARG A 181 23.14 -11.20 0.14
N LYS A 182 23.89 -11.01 1.25
CA LYS A 182 25.30 -11.42 1.35
C LYS A 182 25.47 -12.93 1.37
N LEU A 183 24.55 -13.68 2.02
CA LEU A 183 24.67 -15.11 2.22
C LEU A 183 24.08 -15.96 1.08
N PHE A 184 22.99 -15.51 0.43
CA PHE A 184 22.19 -16.34 -0.47
C PHE A 184 22.06 -15.81 -1.90
N VAL A 185 22.42 -14.53 -2.16
CA VAL A 185 22.20 -13.90 -3.47
C VAL A 185 23.53 -13.70 -4.20
N ARG A 186 23.65 -14.24 -5.41
CA ARG A 186 24.81 -14.00 -6.29
C ARG A 186 24.59 -12.72 -7.11
N LYS A 187 25.69 -12.11 -7.57
CA LYS A 187 25.61 -10.89 -8.41
C LYS A 187 24.81 -11.11 -9.70
N GLU A 188 24.85 -12.31 -10.23
CA GLU A 188 24.12 -12.74 -11.43
C GLU A 188 22.61 -12.75 -11.23
N ASP A 189 22.13 -13.14 -10.04
CA ASP A 189 20.70 -13.16 -9.70
C ASP A 189 20.11 -11.74 -9.63
N LEU A 190 20.94 -10.72 -9.36
CA LEU A 190 20.51 -9.30 -9.38
C LEU A 190 20.43 -8.74 -10.79
N GLN A 191 21.17 -9.28 -11.77
CA GLN A 191 21.11 -8.85 -13.17
C GLN A 191 19.84 -9.39 -13.86
N HIS A 192 19.37 -10.57 -13.46
CA HIS A 192 18.08 -11.12 -13.91
C HIS A 192 16.86 -10.32 -13.37
N CYS A 193 17.03 -9.57 -12.28
CA CYS A 193 16.00 -8.66 -11.79
C CYS A 193 15.75 -7.47 -12.78
N ASN A 194 16.73 -7.12 -13.60
CA ASN A 194 16.59 -6.07 -14.61
C ASN A 194 15.80 -6.50 -15.85
N SER A 195 15.67 -7.80 -16.11
CA SER A 195 15.09 -8.30 -17.36
C SER A 195 13.60 -8.67 -17.29
N SER A 196 13.00 -8.73 -16.09
CA SER A 196 11.61 -9.16 -15.94
C SER A 196 10.75 -8.24 -15.03
N ALA A 197 11.18 -7.01 -14.78
CA ALA A 197 10.54 -6.09 -13.84
C ALA A 197 9.85 -4.91 -14.51
N ASP A 198 9.18 -5.14 -15.61
CA ASP A 198 8.35 -4.10 -16.19
C ASP A 198 7.04 -4.72 -16.71
N ASP A 199 6.04 -4.88 -15.82
CA ASP A 199 4.62 -4.93 -16.19
C ASP A 199 4.17 -3.54 -16.73
N SER A 200 5.12 -2.64 -17.00
CA SER A 200 4.87 -1.38 -17.65
C SER A 200 4.59 -1.62 -19.11
N THR A 201 3.43 -1.14 -19.54
CA THR A 201 3.10 -1.09 -20.95
C THR A 201 4.22 -0.41 -21.73
N TYR A 202 4.77 -1.11 -22.72
CA TYR A 202 5.75 -0.59 -23.66
C TYR A 202 5.05 -0.08 -24.91
N VAL A 203 5.45 1.08 -25.38
CA VAL A 203 4.96 1.66 -26.63
C VAL A 203 6.08 1.60 -27.65
N GLY A 204 5.88 0.83 -28.69
CA GLY A 204 6.84 0.69 -29.80
C GLY A 204 6.21 1.04 -31.14
N GLN A 205 7.02 1.56 -32.04
CA GLN A 205 6.64 1.85 -33.43
C GLN A 205 7.25 0.78 -34.36
N PHE A 206 6.42 0.20 -35.18
CA PHE A 206 6.82 -0.89 -36.11
C PHE A 206 6.36 -0.59 -37.51
N ILE A 207 7.14 -1.01 -38.48
CA ILE A 207 6.75 -0.99 -39.89
C ILE A 207 6.28 -2.39 -40.28
N CYS A 208 5.08 -2.47 -40.83
CA CYS A 208 4.47 -3.73 -41.26
C CYS A 208 5.13 -4.23 -42.56
N VAL A 209 6.13 -5.08 -42.42
CA VAL A 209 6.79 -5.72 -43.57
C VAL A 209 6.49 -7.21 -43.70
N ASN A 210 5.83 -7.80 -42.66
CA ASN A 210 5.51 -9.22 -42.65
C ASN A 210 4.33 -9.54 -43.59
N PRO A 211 4.56 -10.33 -44.66
CA PRO A 211 3.48 -10.68 -45.60
C PRO A 211 2.36 -11.49 -44.97
N ALA A 212 2.64 -12.22 -43.86
CA ALA A 212 1.65 -13.09 -43.21
C ALA A 212 0.50 -12.32 -42.54
N ILE A 213 0.69 -11.03 -42.24
CA ILE A 213 -0.33 -10.17 -41.65
C ILE A 213 -0.90 -9.15 -42.63
N SER A 214 -0.23 -8.90 -43.74
CA SER A 214 -0.73 -8.03 -44.79
C SER A 214 -2.01 -8.61 -45.38
N GLY A 215 -3.04 -7.77 -45.52
CA GLY A 215 -4.37 -8.20 -45.99
C GLY A 215 -5.28 -8.82 -44.92
N LYS A 216 -4.79 -9.03 -43.70
CA LYS A 216 -5.61 -9.52 -42.59
C LYS A 216 -6.15 -8.36 -41.75
N THR A 217 -7.30 -8.57 -41.12
CA THR A 217 -7.85 -7.62 -40.17
C THR A 217 -7.11 -7.71 -38.81
N ILE A 218 -7.11 -6.63 -38.05
CA ILE A 218 -6.49 -6.60 -36.69
C ILE A 218 -7.10 -7.70 -35.81
N ALA A 219 -8.42 -7.92 -35.87
CA ALA A 219 -9.08 -8.99 -35.16
C ALA A 219 -8.53 -10.38 -35.51
N GLN A 220 -8.34 -10.66 -36.79
CA GLN A 220 -7.76 -11.93 -37.26
C GLN A 220 -6.31 -12.12 -36.79
N ILE A 221 -5.50 -11.04 -36.81
CA ILE A 221 -4.11 -11.07 -36.33
C ILE A 221 -4.09 -11.34 -34.80
N SER A 222 -4.91 -10.66 -34.05
CA SER A 222 -4.99 -10.84 -32.60
C SER A 222 -5.43 -12.27 -32.23
N GLN A 223 -6.44 -12.83 -32.90
CA GLN A 223 -6.91 -14.19 -32.66
C GLN A 223 -5.87 -15.26 -33.05
N SER A 224 -5.10 -15.04 -34.13
CA SER A 224 -4.12 -16.01 -34.60
C SER A 224 -2.84 -16.05 -33.74
N THR A 225 -2.48 -14.96 -33.08
CA THR A 225 -1.20 -14.85 -32.35
C THR A 225 -1.28 -15.20 -30.88
N HIS A 226 -2.48 -15.21 -30.28
CA HIS A 226 -2.70 -15.42 -28.83
C HIS A 226 -1.83 -14.48 -27.97
N ARG A 227 -1.44 -13.31 -28.50
CA ARG A 227 -0.59 -12.32 -27.84
C ARG A 227 -1.40 -11.08 -27.45
N HIS A 228 -1.01 -10.45 -26.36
CA HIS A 228 -1.70 -9.26 -25.86
C HIS A 228 -0.99 -7.99 -26.33
N PHE A 229 -1.55 -7.35 -27.34
CA PHE A 229 -1.09 -6.05 -27.85
C PHE A 229 -2.28 -5.20 -28.30
N ILE A 230 -2.07 -3.89 -28.35
CA ILE A 230 -3.06 -2.92 -28.81
C ILE A 230 -2.39 -2.03 -29.83
N ILE A 231 -2.94 -1.96 -31.06
CA ILE A 231 -2.52 -0.98 -32.06
C ILE A 231 -3.23 0.33 -31.74
N SER A 232 -2.48 1.33 -31.32
CA SER A 232 -3.01 2.64 -30.94
C SER A 232 -3.29 3.53 -32.15
N ARG A 233 -2.38 3.53 -33.13
CA ARG A 233 -2.43 4.34 -34.35
C ARG A 233 -1.78 3.62 -35.51
N ILE A 234 -2.23 3.92 -36.76
CA ILE A 234 -1.63 3.47 -38.01
C ILE A 234 -1.36 4.71 -38.85
N TRP A 235 -0.13 4.89 -39.29
CA TRP A 235 0.21 5.88 -40.33
C TRP A 235 0.28 5.18 -41.66
N ARG A 236 -0.56 5.62 -42.60
CA ARG A 236 -0.66 5.13 -44.00
C ARG A 236 -0.76 6.31 -44.93
N ASP A 237 0.11 6.39 -45.91
CA ASP A 237 0.12 7.45 -46.93
C ASP A 237 0.06 8.87 -46.34
N GLY A 238 0.80 9.10 -45.21
CA GLY A 238 0.85 10.39 -44.54
C GLY A 238 -0.40 10.74 -43.70
N LYS A 239 -1.38 9.82 -43.63
CA LYS A 239 -2.58 10.01 -42.79
C LYS A 239 -2.55 9.08 -41.57
N VAL A 240 -3.09 9.57 -40.46
CA VAL A 240 -3.27 8.76 -39.26
C VAL A 240 -4.65 8.12 -39.26
N ILE A 241 -4.69 6.83 -38.98
CA ILE A 241 -5.92 6.04 -38.89
C ILE A 241 -6.02 5.54 -37.44
N VAL A 242 -7.16 5.77 -36.78
CA VAL A 242 -7.53 5.09 -35.54
C VAL A 242 -7.98 3.67 -35.91
N PRO A 243 -7.24 2.63 -35.50
CA PRO A 243 -7.51 1.30 -35.98
C PRO A 243 -8.76 0.71 -35.33
N LEU A 244 -9.65 0.17 -36.16
CA LEU A 244 -10.79 -0.66 -35.75
C LEU A 244 -10.41 -2.15 -35.82
N ALA A 245 -11.19 -3.01 -35.18
CA ALA A 245 -10.99 -4.46 -35.25
C ALA A 245 -11.00 -5.01 -36.70
N GLN A 246 -11.78 -4.37 -37.56
CA GLN A 246 -11.94 -4.71 -38.99
C GLN A 246 -10.91 -4.00 -39.89
N THR A 247 -10.08 -3.11 -39.35
CA THR A 247 -9.05 -2.43 -40.15
C THR A 247 -8.08 -3.47 -40.74
N VAL A 248 -7.94 -3.45 -42.05
CA VAL A 248 -7.03 -4.36 -42.79
C VAL A 248 -5.63 -3.77 -42.77
N MET A 249 -4.66 -4.55 -42.33
CA MET A 249 -3.24 -4.19 -42.32
C MET A 249 -2.69 -4.26 -43.75
N GLN A 250 -1.86 -3.28 -44.10
CA GLN A 250 -1.20 -3.21 -45.41
C GLN A 250 0.32 -3.25 -45.25
N HIS A 251 1.00 -3.72 -46.24
CA HIS A 251 2.45 -3.66 -46.30
C HIS A 251 2.91 -2.20 -46.30
N GLY A 252 3.88 -1.86 -45.42
CA GLY A 252 4.36 -0.49 -45.27
C GLY A 252 3.60 0.34 -44.23
N ASP A 253 2.51 -0.16 -43.66
CA ASP A 253 1.84 0.51 -42.55
C ASP A 253 2.82 0.72 -41.39
N ASN A 254 2.84 1.94 -40.89
CA ASN A 254 3.63 2.28 -39.72
C ASN A 254 2.70 2.26 -38.50
N VAL A 255 2.90 1.34 -37.57
CA VAL A 255 1.96 1.07 -36.48
C VAL A 255 2.57 1.43 -35.12
N LEU A 256 1.78 2.09 -34.30
CA LEU A 256 2.12 2.32 -32.89
C LEU A 256 1.45 1.26 -32.03
N VAL A 257 2.25 0.38 -31.45
CA VAL A 257 1.79 -0.78 -30.69
C VAL A 257 2.06 -0.55 -29.20
N VAL A 258 1.05 -0.79 -28.40
CA VAL A 258 1.14 -0.84 -26.93
C VAL A 258 1.09 -2.31 -26.52
N THR A 259 2.13 -2.77 -25.85
CA THR A 259 2.29 -4.17 -25.43
C THR A 259 3.05 -4.24 -24.11
N ASN A 260 3.26 -5.42 -23.57
CA ASN A 260 4.17 -5.62 -22.45
C ASN A 260 5.61 -5.69 -22.96
N ARG A 261 6.58 -5.28 -22.15
CA ARG A 261 7.99 -5.26 -22.56
C ARG A 261 8.53 -6.62 -23.00
N ASP A 262 8.07 -7.69 -22.37
CA ASP A 262 8.45 -9.08 -22.70
C ASP A 262 7.94 -9.51 -24.09
N GLU A 263 6.91 -8.85 -24.60
CA GLU A 263 6.29 -9.16 -25.90
C GLU A 263 6.93 -8.39 -27.06
N VAL A 264 7.84 -7.43 -26.80
CA VAL A 264 8.44 -6.57 -27.84
C VAL A 264 9.18 -7.39 -28.91
N ALA A 265 9.94 -8.42 -28.48
CA ALA A 265 10.62 -9.33 -29.40
C ALA A 265 9.64 -10.08 -30.31
N ALA A 266 8.48 -10.48 -29.77
CA ALA A 266 7.42 -11.12 -30.53
C ALA A 266 6.75 -10.12 -31.51
N MET A 267 6.62 -8.84 -31.10
CA MET A 267 6.09 -7.79 -32.00
C MET A 267 7.04 -7.50 -33.16
N ASN A 268 8.36 -7.57 -32.96
CA ASN A 268 9.34 -7.48 -34.04
C ASN A 268 9.15 -8.60 -35.08
N ILE A 269 8.88 -9.83 -34.62
CA ILE A 269 8.63 -10.97 -35.50
C ILE A 269 7.28 -10.81 -36.22
N LEU A 270 6.27 -10.31 -35.48
CA LEU A 270 4.91 -10.18 -36.00
C LEU A 270 4.78 -9.08 -37.08
N PHE A 271 5.25 -7.88 -36.76
CA PHE A 271 5.10 -6.72 -37.62
C PHE A 271 6.28 -6.55 -38.59
N GLY A 272 7.50 -6.71 -38.10
CA GLY A 272 8.73 -6.58 -38.83
C GLY A 272 9.69 -5.58 -38.23
N GLU A 273 10.01 -4.48 -38.92
CA GLU A 273 11.06 -3.56 -38.51
C GLU A 273 10.61 -2.64 -37.36
N HIS A 274 11.41 -2.62 -36.29
CA HIS A 274 11.20 -1.71 -35.18
C HIS A 274 11.86 -0.36 -35.44
N VAL A 275 11.11 0.72 -35.31
CA VAL A 275 11.64 2.08 -35.48
C VAL A 275 12.24 2.53 -34.14
N GLU A 276 13.54 2.89 -34.14
CA GLU A 276 14.25 3.38 -32.96
C GLU A 276 13.78 4.79 -32.57
N LYS A 277 12.56 4.92 -32.10
CA LYS A 277 12.01 6.14 -31.51
C LYS A 277 11.51 5.83 -30.12
N ASP A 278 12.02 6.53 -29.12
CA ASP A 278 11.60 6.33 -27.73
C ASP A 278 10.25 6.99 -27.47
N TRP A 279 9.20 6.15 -27.50
CA TRP A 279 7.82 6.53 -27.23
C TRP A 279 7.42 6.37 -25.74
N ASN A 280 8.38 6.04 -24.85
CA ASN A 280 8.10 5.75 -23.45
C ASN A 280 8.47 6.90 -22.50
N ARG A 281 8.89 8.05 -23.02
CA ARG A 281 9.20 9.24 -22.25
C ARG A 281 7.96 9.79 -21.54
N GLU A 282 8.11 10.31 -20.32
CA GLU A 282 7.00 10.82 -19.49
C GLU A 282 6.24 12.02 -20.09
N LYS A 283 6.84 12.75 -21.02
CA LYS A 283 6.27 13.99 -21.62
C LYS A 283 6.33 13.95 -23.13
N ILE A 284 5.57 13.04 -23.75
CA ILE A 284 5.32 13.12 -25.19
C ILE A 284 4.04 13.90 -25.41
N ASP A 285 4.11 15.00 -26.16
CA ASP A 285 2.92 15.70 -26.64
C ASP A 285 2.35 14.93 -27.83
N TRP A 286 1.41 14.03 -27.52
CA TRP A 286 0.75 13.18 -28.52
C TRP A 286 -0.10 13.99 -29.51
N ASN A 287 -0.54 15.17 -29.12
CA ASN A 287 -1.41 16.02 -29.93
C ASN A 287 -0.61 16.88 -30.90
N ALA A 288 0.68 17.13 -30.60
CA ALA A 288 1.60 17.81 -31.53
C ALA A 288 2.04 16.91 -32.70
N ILE A 289 1.87 15.57 -32.57
CA ILE A 289 2.30 14.62 -33.60
C ILE A 289 1.29 14.54 -34.74
N ASP A 290 0.00 14.72 -34.45
CA ASP A 290 -1.07 14.73 -35.43
C ASP A 290 -2.28 15.52 -34.93
N SER A 291 -2.75 16.46 -35.73
CA SER A 291 -3.91 17.31 -35.42
C SER A 291 -5.26 16.66 -35.67
N SER A 292 -5.31 15.53 -36.37
CA SER A 292 -6.56 14.85 -36.73
C SER A 292 -7.01 13.85 -35.64
N VAL A 293 -6.08 13.41 -34.78
CA VAL A 293 -6.31 12.41 -33.72
C VAL A 293 -5.75 12.89 -32.41
N GLU A 294 -6.64 13.06 -31.43
CA GLU A 294 -6.27 13.47 -30.08
C GLU A 294 -6.07 12.26 -29.17
N SER A 295 -5.15 12.38 -28.21
CA SER A 295 -5.01 11.45 -27.09
C SER A 295 -5.37 12.17 -25.80
N ARG A 296 -6.36 11.66 -25.08
CA ARG A 296 -6.83 12.26 -23.82
C ARG A 296 -6.90 11.22 -22.72
N VAL A 297 -6.50 11.64 -21.52
CA VAL A 297 -6.66 10.83 -20.31
C VAL A 297 -7.98 11.21 -19.64
N ILE A 298 -8.89 10.25 -19.55
CA ILE A 298 -10.21 10.41 -18.93
C ILE A 298 -10.24 9.62 -17.65
N VAL A 299 -10.77 10.23 -16.59
CA VAL A 299 -10.96 9.53 -15.31
C VAL A 299 -12.35 8.92 -15.29
N MET A 300 -12.43 7.61 -15.06
CA MET A 300 -13.72 6.92 -14.94
C MET A 300 -14.42 7.31 -13.65
N THR A 301 -15.51 8.08 -13.75
CA THR A 301 -16.28 8.59 -12.61
C THR A 301 -17.74 8.15 -12.60
N ARG A 302 -18.14 7.28 -13.53
CA ARG A 302 -19.49 6.70 -13.55
C ARG A 302 -19.52 5.39 -12.75
N SER A 303 -20.18 5.40 -11.59
CA SER A 303 -20.30 4.24 -10.71
C SER A 303 -20.91 3.01 -11.39
N ARG A 304 -21.81 3.20 -12.36
CA ARG A 304 -22.44 2.12 -13.15
C ARG A 304 -21.46 1.31 -14.00
N LEU A 305 -20.27 1.85 -14.27
CA LEU A 305 -19.23 1.20 -15.07
C LEU A 305 -18.22 0.45 -14.21
N ASN A 306 -18.28 0.62 -12.89
CA ASN A 306 -17.37 -0.05 -11.97
C ASN A 306 -17.55 -1.56 -12.01
N GLY A 307 -16.45 -2.29 -12.20
CA GLY A 307 -16.45 -3.75 -12.32
C GLY A 307 -16.86 -4.31 -13.68
N LYS A 308 -17.24 -3.46 -14.66
CA LYS A 308 -17.47 -3.92 -16.04
C LYS A 308 -16.15 -4.16 -16.76
N THR A 309 -16.11 -5.16 -17.63
CA THR A 309 -14.94 -5.41 -18.48
C THR A 309 -14.86 -4.37 -19.59
N LEU A 310 -13.64 -3.97 -19.95
CA LEU A 310 -13.42 -2.99 -21.01
C LEU A 310 -14.04 -3.42 -22.34
N GLY A 311 -13.95 -4.71 -22.69
CA GLY A 311 -14.57 -5.27 -23.90
C GLY A 311 -16.09 -5.13 -23.90
N SER A 312 -16.76 -5.25 -22.71
CA SER A 312 -18.22 -5.10 -22.62
C SER A 312 -18.72 -3.66 -22.84
N LEU A 313 -17.81 -2.68 -22.84
CA LEU A 313 -18.17 -1.27 -23.07
C LEU A 313 -18.19 -0.90 -24.56
N HIS A 314 -17.65 -1.76 -25.42
CA HIS A 314 -17.60 -1.57 -26.87
C HIS A 314 -17.15 -0.16 -27.29
N MET A 315 -16.10 0.38 -26.59
CA MET A 315 -15.66 1.77 -26.73
C MET A 315 -15.27 2.10 -28.17
N ARG A 316 -14.74 1.12 -28.88
CA ARG A 316 -14.28 1.26 -30.26
C ARG A 316 -15.44 1.29 -31.24
N GLU A 317 -16.42 0.42 -31.08
CA GLU A 317 -17.58 0.28 -31.98
C GLU A 317 -18.63 1.37 -31.73
N THR A 318 -18.82 1.74 -30.46
CA THR A 318 -19.90 2.67 -30.07
C THR A 318 -19.47 4.13 -30.12
N TYR A 319 -18.21 4.40 -29.74
CA TYR A 319 -17.71 5.76 -29.58
C TYR A 319 -16.55 6.11 -30.51
N GLY A 320 -16.11 5.20 -31.39
CA GLY A 320 -15.02 5.47 -32.33
C GLY A 320 -13.64 5.67 -31.68
N VAL A 321 -13.50 5.40 -30.39
CA VAL A 321 -12.27 5.63 -29.64
C VAL A 321 -11.54 4.33 -29.31
N ASN A 322 -10.21 4.39 -29.37
CA ASN A 322 -9.36 3.27 -28.97
C ASN A 322 -8.80 3.52 -27.55
N VAL A 323 -8.98 2.56 -26.66
CA VAL A 323 -8.39 2.60 -25.31
C VAL A 323 -7.01 1.97 -25.39
N SER A 324 -5.95 2.76 -25.14
CA SER A 324 -4.57 2.31 -25.28
C SER A 324 -3.98 1.78 -23.98
N ARG A 325 -4.31 2.40 -22.84
CA ARG A 325 -3.85 1.99 -21.51
C ARG A 325 -4.81 2.46 -20.42
N VAL A 326 -4.75 1.79 -19.29
CA VAL A 326 -5.48 2.17 -18.06
C VAL A 326 -4.47 2.35 -16.94
N MET A 327 -4.56 3.45 -16.21
CA MET A 327 -3.76 3.68 -15.00
C MET A 327 -4.67 3.56 -13.78
N ARG A 328 -4.35 2.66 -12.88
CA ARG A 328 -5.02 2.45 -11.60
C ARG A 328 -4.06 2.84 -10.47
N GLY A 329 -4.28 4.01 -9.88
CA GLY A 329 -3.26 4.60 -9.00
C GLY A 329 -1.97 4.86 -9.80
N ASP A 330 -0.89 4.19 -9.44
CA ASP A 330 0.41 4.30 -10.11
C ASP A 330 0.70 3.11 -11.05
N ILE A 331 -0.19 2.12 -11.11
CA ILE A 331 0.00 0.90 -11.92
C ILE A 331 -0.51 1.16 -13.33
N LYS A 332 0.35 0.93 -14.33
CA LYS A 332 -0.01 0.96 -15.74
C LYS A 332 -0.51 -0.42 -16.17
N LEU A 333 -1.75 -0.50 -16.59
CA LEU A 333 -2.41 -1.72 -17.03
C LEU A 333 -2.60 -1.67 -18.55
N LEU A 334 -2.37 -2.80 -19.21
CA LEU A 334 -2.72 -2.96 -20.62
C LEU A 334 -4.25 -3.03 -20.76
N ALA A 335 -4.80 -2.26 -21.71
CA ALA A 335 -6.25 -2.15 -21.90
C ALA A 335 -6.80 -3.36 -22.70
N THR A 336 -6.75 -4.55 -22.09
CA THR A 336 -7.31 -5.78 -22.67
C THR A 336 -8.83 -5.83 -22.50
N ASP A 337 -9.53 -6.58 -23.35
CA ASP A 337 -10.99 -6.73 -23.28
C ASP A 337 -11.46 -7.34 -21.95
N SER A 338 -10.64 -8.17 -21.32
CA SER A 338 -10.92 -8.79 -20.02
C SER A 338 -10.64 -7.89 -18.83
N LEU A 339 -10.02 -6.72 -19.02
CA LEU A 339 -9.70 -5.79 -17.93
C LEU A 339 -10.99 -5.22 -17.32
N HIS A 340 -11.19 -5.45 -16.02
CA HIS A 340 -12.29 -4.86 -15.28
C HIS A 340 -11.93 -3.43 -14.86
N LEU A 341 -12.71 -2.46 -15.32
CA LEU A 341 -12.54 -1.05 -14.95
C LEU A 341 -13.00 -0.81 -13.51
N GLN A 342 -12.29 0.07 -12.84
CA GLN A 342 -12.63 0.52 -11.49
C GLN A 342 -12.83 2.03 -11.45
N TYR A 343 -13.70 2.46 -10.54
CA TYR A 343 -13.91 3.88 -10.29
C TYR A 343 -12.60 4.58 -9.94
N GLY A 344 -12.31 5.69 -10.62
CA GLY A 344 -11.04 6.41 -10.49
C GLY A 344 -9.92 5.93 -11.42
N ASP A 345 -10.13 4.88 -12.23
CA ASP A 345 -9.18 4.49 -13.27
C ASP A 345 -8.99 5.65 -14.27
N ARG A 346 -7.75 5.92 -14.63
CA ARG A 346 -7.39 6.87 -15.67
C ARG A 346 -7.24 6.12 -16.99
N VAL A 347 -8.18 6.32 -17.87
CA VAL A 347 -8.26 5.64 -19.17
C VAL A 347 -7.67 6.54 -20.22
N THR A 348 -6.60 6.12 -20.90
CA THR A 348 -6.03 6.85 -22.04
C THR A 348 -6.75 6.41 -23.29
N ILE A 349 -7.51 7.32 -23.89
CA ILE A 349 -8.26 7.10 -25.14
C ILE A 349 -7.65 7.90 -26.29
N VAL A 350 -7.81 7.37 -27.50
CA VAL A 350 -7.34 7.96 -28.74
C VAL A 350 -8.49 7.94 -29.74
N GLY A 351 -8.79 9.08 -30.33
CA GLY A 351 -9.90 9.25 -31.29
C GLY A 351 -9.97 10.66 -31.85
N THR A 352 -11.03 10.94 -32.63
CA THR A 352 -11.31 12.32 -33.02
C THR A 352 -11.77 13.15 -31.82
N PRO A 353 -11.63 14.50 -31.80
CA PRO A 353 -12.09 15.31 -30.69
C PRO A 353 -13.58 15.12 -30.35
N GLU A 354 -14.43 14.89 -31.35
CA GLU A 354 -15.87 14.64 -31.16
C GLU A 354 -16.13 13.30 -30.49
N ASP A 355 -15.49 12.24 -30.97
CA ASP A 355 -15.61 10.89 -30.42
C ASP A 355 -15.11 10.83 -28.98
N ILE A 356 -14.00 11.52 -28.69
CA ILE A 356 -13.44 11.63 -27.34
C ILE A 356 -14.43 12.36 -26.40
N ASN A 357 -15.09 13.42 -26.84
CA ASN A 357 -16.08 14.13 -26.02
C ASN A 357 -17.28 13.21 -25.70
N HIS A 358 -17.75 12.39 -26.65
CA HIS A 358 -18.81 11.41 -26.40
C HIS A 358 -18.36 10.32 -25.43
N ALA A 359 -17.15 9.80 -25.60
CA ALA A 359 -16.56 8.81 -24.70
C ALA A 359 -16.34 9.38 -23.29
N GLU A 360 -15.92 10.65 -23.18
CA GLU A 360 -15.78 11.39 -21.92
C GLU A 360 -17.12 11.51 -21.19
N ALA A 361 -18.18 11.91 -21.89
CA ALA A 361 -19.52 11.99 -21.32
C ALA A 361 -20.02 10.62 -20.80
N PHE A 362 -19.65 9.53 -21.48
CA PHE A 362 -19.99 8.17 -21.07
C PHE A 362 -19.17 7.70 -19.86
N LEU A 363 -17.86 7.90 -19.87
CA LEU A 363 -16.95 7.49 -18.79
C LEU A 363 -17.07 8.41 -17.55
N GLY A 364 -17.42 9.68 -17.75
CA GLY A 364 -17.75 10.64 -16.70
C GLY A 364 -16.78 11.80 -16.52
N ASN A 365 -15.50 11.61 -16.51
CA ASN A 365 -14.41 12.64 -16.35
C ASN A 365 -14.72 13.86 -15.44
N ALA A 366 -15.56 13.70 -14.43
CA ALA A 366 -15.90 14.76 -13.47
C ALA A 366 -14.73 14.94 -12.48
N VAL A 367 -13.59 15.45 -12.96
CA VAL A 367 -12.39 15.69 -12.13
C VAL A 367 -12.70 16.66 -11.00
N THR A 368 -13.60 17.61 -11.22
CA THR A 368 -14.10 18.54 -10.18
C THR A 368 -14.84 17.81 -9.06
N GLY A 369 -15.65 16.81 -9.36
CA GLY A 369 -16.32 15.96 -8.37
C GLY A 369 -15.39 15.01 -7.63
N LEU A 370 -14.19 14.74 -8.19
CA LEU A 370 -13.14 13.93 -7.56
C LEU A 370 -12.27 14.76 -6.60
N ASN A 371 -12.27 16.09 -6.72
CA ASN A 371 -11.44 16.95 -5.87
C ASN A 371 -12.09 17.21 -4.50
N GLU A 372 -13.38 16.98 -4.34
CA GLU A 372 -14.08 17.10 -3.06
C GLU A 372 -14.27 15.73 -2.42
N PRO A 373 -13.51 15.40 -1.32
CA PRO A 373 -13.71 14.17 -0.60
C PRO A 373 -15.08 14.18 0.08
N ASN A 374 -15.84 13.10 -0.08
CA ASN A 374 -17.12 12.95 0.61
C ASN A 374 -16.90 12.62 2.09
N LEU A 375 -16.69 13.67 2.92
CA LEU A 375 -16.45 13.52 4.35
C LEU A 375 -17.63 12.83 5.05
N GLY A 376 -18.87 13.09 4.62
CA GLY A 376 -20.05 12.42 5.17
C GLY A 376 -19.99 10.90 5.04
N ALA A 377 -19.63 10.40 3.86
CA ALA A 377 -19.47 8.98 3.62
C ALA A 377 -18.29 8.37 4.42
N ILE A 378 -17.20 9.13 4.58
CA ILE A 378 -16.04 8.70 5.38
C ILE A 378 -16.44 8.54 6.85
N PHE A 379 -17.06 9.55 7.45
CA PHE A 379 -17.47 9.50 8.85
C PHE A 379 -18.61 8.50 9.10
N PHE A 380 -19.52 8.35 8.15
CA PHE A 380 -20.55 7.30 8.23
C PHE A 380 -19.94 5.89 8.22
N GLY A 381 -18.97 5.66 7.34
CA GLY A 381 -18.25 4.39 7.32
C GLY A 381 -17.40 4.16 8.59
N LEU A 382 -16.79 5.20 9.13
CA LEU A 382 -16.09 5.13 10.42
C LEU A 382 -17.07 4.79 11.57
N LEU A 383 -18.25 5.42 11.59
CA LEU A 383 -19.32 5.10 12.55
C LEU A 383 -19.72 3.62 12.48
N LEU A 384 -19.96 3.09 11.27
CA LEU A 384 -20.26 1.68 11.07
C LEU A 384 -19.11 0.78 11.52
N GLY A 385 -17.86 1.20 11.28
CA GLY A 385 -16.66 0.50 11.74
C GLY A 385 -16.56 0.44 13.26
N LEU A 386 -16.78 1.55 13.94
CA LEU A 386 -16.81 1.61 15.40
C LEU A 386 -17.95 0.75 15.96
N ALA A 387 -19.14 0.82 15.37
CA ALA A 387 -20.28 -0.03 15.75
C ALA A 387 -19.93 -1.52 15.59
N LEU A 388 -19.34 -1.92 14.45
CA LEU A 388 -18.87 -3.29 14.23
C LEU A 388 -17.81 -3.71 15.26
N GLY A 389 -16.89 -2.79 15.61
CA GLY A 389 -15.85 -3.02 16.61
C GLY A 389 -16.38 -3.26 18.02
N MET A 390 -17.54 -2.70 18.34
CA MET A 390 -18.17 -2.81 19.65
C MET A 390 -19.06 -4.06 19.81
N ILE A 391 -19.35 -4.80 18.72
CA ILE A 391 -20.18 -6.00 18.77
C ILE A 391 -19.49 -7.06 19.65
N PRO A 392 -20.15 -7.50 20.74
CA PRO A 392 -19.61 -8.57 21.58
C PRO A 392 -19.83 -9.93 20.89
N ILE A 393 -18.74 -10.64 20.62
CA ILE A 393 -18.76 -12.00 20.04
C ILE A 393 -18.51 -12.99 21.17
N SER A 394 -19.52 -13.75 21.56
CA SER A 394 -19.38 -14.80 22.58
C SER A 394 -18.75 -16.03 21.96
N ILE A 395 -17.55 -16.39 22.42
CA ILE A 395 -16.86 -17.62 22.00
C ILE A 395 -17.01 -18.66 23.12
N PRO A 396 -17.50 -19.88 22.83
CA PRO A 396 -17.60 -20.92 23.84
C PRO A 396 -16.24 -21.20 24.51
N GLY A 397 -16.21 -21.19 25.85
CA GLY A 397 -15.00 -21.41 26.63
C GLY A 397 -14.28 -20.13 27.11
N MET A 398 -14.77 -18.94 26.74
CA MET A 398 -14.24 -17.67 27.24
C MET A 398 -15.12 -17.09 28.33
N SER A 399 -14.48 -16.49 29.34
CA SER A 399 -15.15 -15.81 30.47
C SER A 399 -15.77 -14.46 30.09
N ALA A 400 -15.31 -13.83 29.01
CA ALA A 400 -15.79 -12.54 28.53
C ALA A 400 -15.95 -12.54 27.00
N PRO A 401 -16.94 -11.78 26.44
CA PRO A 401 -17.13 -11.67 25.01
C PRO A 401 -15.98 -10.90 24.34
N VAL A 402 -15.52 -11.42 23.21
CA VAL A 402 -14.47 -10.81 22.38
C VAL A 402 -15.07 -9.66 21.55
N LYS A 403 -14.39 -8.52 21.52
CA LYS A 403 -14.75 -7.38 20.65
C LYS A 403 -13.60 -7.11 19.67
N LEU A 404 -13.93 -6.76 18.43
CA LEU A 404 -12.91 -6.35 17.44
C LEU A 404 -12.23 -5.02 17.82
N GLY A 405 -12.90 -4.21 18.62
CA GLY A 405 -12.38 -2.96 19.17
C GLY A 405 -12.29 -1.80 18.18
N ILE A 406 -11.76 -0.68 18.68
CA ILE A 406 -11.62 0.59 17.93
C ILE A 406 -10.58 0.53 16.79
N ALA A 407 -9.74 -0.48 16.75
CA ALA A 407 -8.79 -0.70 15.67
C ALA A 407 -9.33 -1.74 14.67
N GLY A 408 -9.85 -2.88 15.14
CA GLY A 408 -10.29 -3.99 14.29
C GLY A 408 -11.58 -3.71 13.52
N GLY A 409 -12.58 -3.11 14.17
CA GLY A 409 -13.85 -2.77 13.50
C GLY A 409 -13.68 -1.79 12.34
N PRO A 410 -13.06 -0.61 12.55
CA PRO A 410 -12.86 0.36 11.49
C PRO A 410 -12.01 -0.14 10.32
N ILE A 411 -10.96 -0.94 10.54
CA ILE A 411 -10.15 -1.46 9.43
C ILE A 411 -10.96 -2.43 8.56
N ILE A 412 -11.74 -3.32 9.18
CA ILE A 412 -12.61 -4.27 8.46
C ILE A 412 -13.67 -3.50 7.66
N MET A 413 -14.36 -2.56 8.29
CA MET A 413 -15.38 -1.76 7.61
C MET A 413 -14.77 -0.92 6.49
N GLY A 414 -13.58 -0.36 6.68
CA GLY A 414 -12.82 0.33 5.65
C GLY A 414 -12.53 -0.57 4.44
N ILE A 415 -12.11 -1.82 4.67
CA ILE A 415 -11.88 -2.80 3.59
C ILE A 415 -13.20 -3.14 2.88
N ILE A 416 -14.27 -3.39 3.62
CA ILE A 416 -15.60 -3.70 3.05
C ILE A 416 -16.09 -2.54 2.19
N ILE A 417 -16.09 -1.33 2.71
CA ILE A 417 -16.55 -0.13 2.00
C ILE A 417 -15.62 0.17 0.82
N GLY A 418 -14.31 0.05 0.99
CA GLY A 418 -13.35 0.23 -0.10
C GLY A 418 -13.55 -0.77 -1.25
N SER A 419 -13.90 -2.04 -0.94
CA SER A 419 -14.11 -3.09 -1.94
C SER A 419 -15.51 -3.09 -2.56
N LEU A 420 -16.54 -2.83 -1.76
CA LEU A 420 -17.95 -2.96 -2.15
C LEU A 420 -18.68 -1.62 -2.27
N GLY A 421 -18.11 -0.53 -1.75
CA GLY A 421 -18.77 0.77 -1.66
C GLY A 421 -19.32 1.28 -2.99
N ALA A 422 -18.58 1.05 -4.07
CA ALA A 422 -19.03 1.41 -5.41
C ALA A 422 -20.29 0.62 -5.86
N ARG A 423 -20.48 -0.63 -5.38
CA ARG A 423 -21.67 -1.45 -5.70
C ARG A 423 -22.94 -0.98 -4.96
N ILE A 424 -22.76 -0.43 -3.76
CA ILE A 424 -23.86 0.05 -2.92
C ILE A 424 -24.06 1.58 -3.04
N HIS A 425 -23.53 2.20 -4.11
CA HIS A 425 -23.61 3.64 -4.39
C HIS A 425 -23.04 4.54 -3.27
N LEU A 426 -22.33 4.00 -2.31
CA LEU A 426 -21.52 4.75 -1.37
C LEU A 426 -20.26 5.24 -2.09
N ILE A 427 -20.28 6.49 -2.51
CA ILE A 427 -19.11 7.13 -3.12
C ILE A 427 -18.16 7.52 -1.99
N THR A 428 -17.31 6.58 -1.60
CA THR A 428 -16.20 6.82 -0.65
C THR A 428 -14.89 7.16 -1.36
N TYR A 429 -15.00 7.52 -2.64
CA TYR A 429 -13.82 7.96 -3.38
C TYR A 429 -13.22 9.20 -2.70
N THR A 430 -12.01 9.04 -2.24
CA THR A 430 -11.16 10.16 -1.83
C THR A 430 -10.03 10.28 -2.83
N THR A 431 -9.62 11.50 -3.14
CA THR A 431 -8.38 11.68 -3.90
C THR A 431 -7.25 10.99 -3.15
N ARG A 432 -6.27 10.45 -3.87
CA ARG A 432 -5.08 9.85 -3.26
C ARG A 432 -4.47 10.78 -2.19
N SER A 433 -4.44 12.07 -2.48
CA SER A 433 -3.93 13.10 -1.57
C SER A 433 -4.74 13.19 -0.28
N ALA A 434 -6.07 13.20 -0.36
CA ALA A 434 -6.95 13.27 0.81
C ALA A 434 -6.88 11.98 1.65
N SER A 435 -6.84 10.81 1.02
CA SER A 435 -6.65 9.52 1.71
C SER A 435 -5.31 9.46 2.45
N LEU A 436 -4.23 9.88 1.78
CA LEU A 436 -2.90 9.98 2.40
C LEU A 436 -2.86 10.98 3.56
N MET A 437 -3.56 12.11 3.41
CA MET A 437 -3.66 13.14 4.46
C MET A 437 -4.38 12.58 5.69
N LEU A 438 -5.55 11.97 5.53
CA LEU A 438 -6.30 11.36 6.64
C LEU A 438 -5.47 10.30 7.36
N ARG A 439 -4.81 9.41 6.60
CA ARG A 439 -3.96 8.37 7.16
C ARG A 439 -2.78 8.95 7.93
N LYS A 440 -2.07 9.94 7.36
CA LYS A 440 -0.93 10.57 8.02
C LYS A 440 -1.35 11.39 9.24
N MET A 441 -2.46 12.10 9.17
CA MET A 441 -2.98 12.89 10.28
C MET A 441 -3.39 11.98 11.46
N GLY A 442 -4.19 10.94 11.18
CA GLY A 442 -4.58 9.98 12.21
C GLY A 442 -3.37 9.28 12.84
N LEU A 443 -2.43 8.81 12.01
CA LEU A 443 -1.22 8.13 12.49
C LEU A 443 -0.33 9.07 13.32
N SER A 444 -0.09 10.32 12.88
CA SER A 444 0.75 11.23 13.63
C SER A 444 0.13 11.63 14.96
N LEU A 445 -1.18 11.83 15.01
CA LEU A 445 -1.89 12.13 16.25
C LEU A 445 -1.78 10.95 17.24
N TYR A 446 -2.06 9.74 16.76
CA TYR A 446 -1.90 8.51 17.55
C TYR A 446 -0.47 8.33 18.08
N LEU A 447 0.54 8.48 17.20
CA LEU A 447 1.94 8.30 17.59
C LEU A 447 2.45 9.38 18.53
N ALA A 448 1.96 10.62 18.42
CA ALA A 448 2.31 11.70 19.35
C ALA A 448 1.81 11.41 20.76
N CYS A 449 0.54 11.00 20.90
CA CYS A 449 -0.07 10.63 22.18
C CYS A 449 0.64 9.41 22.78
N LEU A 450 0.80 8.35 22.00
CA LEU A 450 1.46 7.13 22.43
C LEU A 450 2.91 7.40 22.90
N GLY A 451 3.66 8.21 22.13
CA GLY A 451 5.02 8.59 22.48
C GLY A 451 5.09 9.42 23.75
N LEU A 452 4.18 10.37 23.95
CA LEU A 452 4.13 11.22 25.13
C LEU A 452 3.90 10.39 26.40
N VAL A 453 2.95 9.45 26.36
CA VAL A 453 2.67 8.56 27.50
C VAL A 453 3.83 7.59 27.76
N ALA A 454 4.33 6.92 26.71
CA ALA A 454 5.45 5.97 26.86
C ALA A 454 6.75 6.65 27.28
N GLY A 455 6.94 7.92 26.94
CA GLY A 455 8.15 8.69 27.22
C GLY A 455 8.40 8.94 28.70
N GLN A 456 7.36 8.98 29.53
CA GLN A 456 7.49 9.23 30.96
C GLN A 456 8.41 8.23 31.67
N ASP A 457 8.28 6.94 31.30
CA ASP A 457 9.07 5.86 31.91
C ASP A 457 10.16 5.29 30.98
N PHE A 458 10.34 5.86 29.79
CA PHE A 458 11.23 5.30 28.77
C PHE A 458 12.68 5.22 29.21
N LEU A 459 13.25 6.34 29.70
CA LEU A 459 14.66 6.38 30.11
C LEU A 459 14.91 5.49 31.32
N SER A 460 14.01 5.48 32.29
CA SER A 460 14.12 4.64 33.46
C SER A 460 14.07 3.15 33.12
N THR A 461 13.30 2.79 32.08
CA THR A 461 13.17 1.40 31.61
C THR A 461 14.37 0.94 30.82
N ILE A 462 14.89 1.76 29.87
CA ILE A 462 15.96 1.32 28.98
C ILE A 462 17.31 1.14 29.69
N ILE A 463 17.53 1.85 30.80
CA ILE A 463 18.75 1.76 31.61
C ILE A 463 18.75 0.50 32.50
N ARG A 464 17.57 -0.06 32.79
CA ARG A 464 17.46 -1.29 33.58
C ARG A 464 17.87 -2.53 32.79
N PRO A 465 18.33 -3.60 33.48
CA PRO A 465 18.64 -4.86 32.82
C PRO A 465 17.47 -5.46 32.00
N GLU A 466 16.23 -5.23 32.48
CA GLU A 466 15.02 -5.67 31.77
C GLU A 466 14.88 -4.97 30.40
N GLY A 467 15.16 -3.66 30.32
CA GLY A 467 15.11 -2.91 29.07
C GLY A 467 16.14 -3.38 28.05
N LEU A 468 17.35 -3.68 28.48
CA LEU A 468 18.39 -4.28 27.61
C LEU A 468 17.99 -5.67 27.14
N MET A 469 17.34 -6.47 27.97
CA MET A 469 16.78 -7.76 27.57
C MET A 469 15.69 -7.58 26.52
N TRP A 470 14.79 -6.61 26.66
CA TRP A 470 13.74 -6.29 25.67
C TRP A 470 14.35 -5.90 24.32
N VAL A 471 15.41 -5.07 24.33
CA VAL A 471 16.20 -4.71 23.14
C VAL A 471 16.70 -5.96 22.41
N GLY A 472 17.31 -6.89 23.14
CA GLY A 472 17.82 -8.15 22.57
C GLY A 472 16.71 -9.04 22.00
N ILE A 473 15.62 -9.19 22.74
CA ILE A 473 14.45 -9.96 22.30
C ILE A 473 13.82 -9.31 21.06
N GLY A 474 13.65 -7.99 21.04
CA GLY A 474 13.11 -7.26 19.89
C GLY A 474 13.95 -7.52 18.63
N LEU A 475 15.28 -7.51 18.75
CA LEU A 475 16.18 -7.82 17.62
C LEU A 475 16.01 -9.26 17.12
N VAL A 476 15.93 -10.22 18.05
CA VAL A 476 15.70 -11.64 17.71
C VAL A 476 14.36 -11.82 17.01
N LEU A 477 13.28 -11.25 17.56
CA LEU A 477 11.93 -11.34 16.99
C LEU A 477 11.81 -10.63 15.62
N THR A 478 12.63 -9.62 15.37
CA THR A 478 12.70 -8.97 14.07
C THR A 478 13.49 -9.81 13.07
N MET A 479 14.74 -10.19 13.42
CA MET A 479 15.66 -10.73 12.43
C MET A 479 15.42 -12.22 12.16
N LEU A 480 15.20 -13.04 13.20
CA LEU A 480 15.22 -14.49 13.05
C LEU A 480 14.08 -15.01 12.17
N PRO A 481 12.81 -14.57 12.30
CA PRO A 481 11.74 -14.97 11.40
C PRO A 481 12.01 -14.58 9.95
N LEU A 482 12.57 -13.38 9.73
CA LEU A 482 12.90 -12.89 8.39
C LEU A 482 14.01 -13.69 7.75
N LEU A 483 15.06 -14.02 8.50
CA LEU A 483 16.20 -14.81 8.01
C LEU A 483 15.76 -16.24 7.67
N ILE A 484 14.99 -16.89 8.53
CA ILE A 484 14.53 -18.27 8.31
C ILE A 484 13.61 -18.33 7.09
N VAL A 485 12.52 -17.55 7.11
CA VAL A 485 11.53 -17.60 6.02
C VAL A 485 12.12 -17.04 4.73
N GLY A 486 12.90 -15.97 4.80
CA GLY A 486 13.59 -15.39 3.64
C GLY A 486 14.57 -16.35 3.00
N ALA A 487 15.39 -17.08 3.79
CA ALA A 487 16.30 -18.09 3.28
C ALA A 487 15.57 -19.26 2.60
N ILE A 488 14.48 -19.75 3.21
CA ILE A 488 13.65 -20.83 2.62
C ILE A 488 12.99 -20.33 1.33
N ALA A 489 12.46 -19.11 1.30
CA ALA A 489 11.86 -18.51 0.12
C ALA A 489 12.87 -18.36 -1.02
N LEU A 490 14.10 -17.89 -0.73
CA LEU A 490 15.20 -17.81 -1.71
C LEU A 490 15.58 -19.19 -2.26
N LYS A 491 15.68 -20.19 -1.37
CA LYS A 491 16.04 -21.56 -1.77
C LYS A 491 14.94 -22.20 -2.64
N SER A 492 13.68 -21.82 -2.45
CA SER A 492 12.56 -22.33 -3.27
C SER A 492 12.63 -21.91 -4.74
N ARG A 493 13.40 -20.85 -5.06
CA ARG A 493 13.55 -20.24 -6.39
C ARG A 493 12.22 -19.84 -7.07
N LYS A 494 11.14 -19.67 -6.29
CA LYS A 494 9.84 -19.25 -6.81
C LYS A 494 9.78 -17.75 -7.03
N PHE A 495 10.55 -16.99 -6.26
CA PHE A 495 10.55 -15.53 -6.27
C PHE A 495 11.98 -15.01 -6.38
N ASP A 496 12.14 -13.89 -7.06
CA ASP A 496 13.38 -13.15 -7.10
C ASP A 496 13.64 -12.41 -5.78
N PHE A 497 14.87 -11.97 -5.58
CA PHE A 497 15.28 -11.29 -4.35
C PHE A 497 14.49 -10.00 -4.08
N GLY A 498 14.15 -9.22 -5.13
CA GLY A 498 13.34 -8.01 -4.99
C GLY A 498 11.95 -8.30 -4.45
N THR A 499 11.27 -9.30 -4.99
CA THR A 499 9.96 -9.77 -4.52
C THR A 499 10.02 -10.24 -3.07
N ILE A 500 11.07 -11.01 -2.69
CA ILE A 500 11.25 -11.47 -1.32
C ILE A 500 11.49 -10.29 -0.36
N CYS A 501 12.30 -9.30 -0.74
CA CYS A 501 12.47 -8.10 0.09
C CYS A 501 11.15 -7.36 0.31
N GLY A 502 10.33 -7.20 -0.74
CA GLY A 502 9.00 -6.62 -0.63
C GLY A 502 8.07 -7.42 0.28
N LEU A 503 8.08 -8.75 0.16
CA LEU A 503 7.35 -9.67 1.03
C LEU A 503 7.75 -9.50 2.50
N LEU A 504 9.04 -9.51 2.80
CA LEU A 504 9.57 -9.38 4.17
C LEU A 504 9.22 -8.00 4.76
N CYS A 505 9.39 -6.92 4.00
CA CYS A 505 8.98 -5.58 4.42
C CYS A 505 7.47 -5.49 4.66
N GLY A 506 6.65 -6.12 3.81
CA GLY A 506 5.19 -6.17 3.94
C GLY A 506 4.74 -6.96 5.16
N ALA A 507 5.34 -8.13 5.39
CA ALA A 507 5.08 -8.97 6.57
C ALA A 507 5.41 -8.26 7.89
N MET A 508 6.40 -7.38 7.88
CA MET A 508 6.81 -6.58 9.04
C MET A 508 6.16 -5.18 9.10
N ALA A 509 5.23 -4.90 8.19
CA ALA A 509 4.55 -3.61 8.07
C ALA A 509 5.52 -2.40 8.00
N ASN A 510 6.70 -2.58 7.40
CA ASN A 510 7.82 -1.63 7.46
C ASN A 510 8.06 -0.91 6.12
N PRO A 511 7.44 0.28 5.90
CA PRO A 511 7.63 1.05 4.68
C PRO A 511 9.02 1.70 4.57
N MET A 512 9.74 1.85 5.69
CA MET A 512 11.08 2.43 5.70
C MET A 512 12.10 1.44 5.14
N ALA A 513 11.99 0.17 5.55
CA ALA A 513 12.78 -0.90 4.97
C ALA A 513 12.47 -1.12 3.49
N LEU A 514 11.20 -0.91 3.07
CA LEU A 514 10.83 -0.90 1.65
C LEU A 514 11.52 0.23 0.89
N SER A 515 11.61 1.44 1.46
CA SER A 515 12.34 2.54 0.81
C SER A 515 13.80 2.16 0.55
N TYR A 516 14.45 1.55 1.55
CA TYR A 516 15.81 1.03 1.39
C TYR A 516 15.88 -0.06 0.30
N ALA A 517 14.92 -0.99 0.25
CA ALA A 517 14.87 -2.03 -0.78
C ALA A 517 14.75 -1.43 -2.19
N ASN A 518 13.86 -0.45 -2.39
CA ASN A 518 13.68 0.23 -3.68
C ASN A 518 14.91 1.05 -4.10
N ASP A 519 15.66 1.61 -3.14
CA ASP A 519 16.88 2.37 -3.44
C ASP A 519 18.08 1.47 -3.78
N THR A 520 18.07 0.20 -3.32
CA THR A 520 19.22 -0.72 -3.45
C THR A 520 19.02 -1.86 -4.43
N ILE A 521 17.77 -2.18 -4.77
CA ILE A 521 17.40 -3.24 -5.70
C ILE A 521 16.72 -2.61 -6.90
N PRO A 522 17.21 -2.84 -8.13
CA PRO A 522 16.60 -2.29 -9.33
C PRO A 522 15.17 -2.82 -9.56
N GLY A 523 14.27 -1.95 -10.04
CA GLY A 523 12.90 -2.31 -10.42
C GLY A 523 11.86 -2.10 -9.31
N GLU A 524 10.58 -2.32 -9.64
CA GLU A 524 9.42 -2.06 -8.76
C GLU A 524 8.92 -3.32 -8.01
N ARG A 525 9.56 -4.47 -8.17
CA ARG A 525 9.09 -5.75 -7.63
C ARG A 525 8.94 -5.76 -6.12
N ALA A 526 9.87 -5.10 -5.41
CA ALA A 526 9.77 -4.97 -3.96
C ALA A 526 8.53 -4.17 -3.56
N ALA A 527 8.22 -3.08 -4.27
CA ALA A 527 7.03 -2.27 -4.02
C ALA A 527 5.74 -3.05 -4.32
N VAL A 528 5.69 -3.80 -5.42
CA VAL A 528 4.53 -4.62 -5.82
C VAL A 528 4.28 -5.73 -4.80
N ALA A 529 5.30 -6.47 -4.40
CA ALA A 529 5.18 -7.53 -3.41
C ALA A 529 4.77 -6.98 -2.04
N TYR A 530 5.34 -5.84 -1.63
CA TYR A 530 4.97 -5.15 -0.41
C TYR A 530 3.48 -4.77 -0.39
N THR A 531 2.98 -4.16 -1.46
CA THR A 531 1.56 -3.74 -1.53
C THR A 531 0.60 -4.91 -1.52
N SER A 532 1.02 -6.08 -2.01
CA SER A 532 0.22 -7.30 -1.98
C SER A 532 0.16 -7.96 -0.59
N VAL A 533 1.21 -7.82 0.20
CA VAL A 533 1.39 -8.51 1.50
C VAL A 533 1.00 -7.65 2.69
N TYR A 534 1.40 -6.38 2.68
CA TYR A 534 1.25 -5.44 3.80
C TYR A 534 -0.17 -5.37 4.39
N PRO A 535 -1.25 -5.30 3.56
CA PRO A 535 -2.60 -5.14 4.10
C PRO A 535 -3.07 -6.33 4.93
N LEU A 536 -2.86 -7.54 4.40
CA LEU A 536 -3.26 -8.77 5.08
C LEU A 536 -2.37 -9.01 6.32
N GLY A 537 -1.07 -8.77 6.17
CA GLY A 537 -0.11 -8.90 7.28
C GLY A 537 -0.45 -7.98 8.45
N MET A 538 -0.78 -6.72 8.16
CA MET A 538 -1.22 -5.75 9.18
C MET A 538 -2.50 -6.23 9.88
N PHE A 539 -3.52 -6.63 9.13
CA PHE A 539 -4.79 -7.10 9.65
C PHE A 539 -4.63 -8.32 10.58
N ILE A 540 -3.86 -9.31 10.14
CA ILE A 540 -3.63 -10.53 10.91
C ILE A 540 -2.90 -10.23 12.22
N ARG A 541 -1.90 -9.35 12.22
CA ARG A 541 -1.17 -8.97 13.43
C ARG A 541 -2.07 -8.24 14.44
N VAL A 542 -2.99 -7.40 13.97
CA VAL A 542 -4.00 -6.77 14.82
C VAL A 542 -4.84 -7.81 15.54
N ILE A 543 -5.34 -8.82 14.81
CA ILE A 543 -6.12 -9.91 15.39
C ILE A 543 -5.28 -10.75 16.36
N ILE A 544 -4.05 -11.13 15.96
CA ILE A 544 -3.16 -11.93 16.80
C ILE A 544 -2.87 -11.22 18.14
N ALA A 545 -2.57 -9.93 18.11
CA ALA A 545 -2.29 -9.16 19.32
C ALA A 545 -3.50 -9.15 20.27
N GLN A 546 -4.71 -8.94 19.75
CA GLN A 546 -5.94 -9.03 20.54
C GLN A 546 -6.17 -10.43 21.11
N VAL A 547 -6.05 -11.46 20.27
CA VAL A 547 -6.28 -12.85 20.66
C VAL A 547 -5.31 -13.27 21.77
N ILE A 548 -4.02 -12.93 21.65
CA ILE A 548 -3.02 -13.24 22.70
C ILE A 548 -3.44 -12.63 24.02
N ILE A 549 -3.76 -11.34 24.06
CA ILE A 549 -4.19 -10.67 25.29
C ILE A 549 -5.46 -11.30 25.86
N MET A 550 -6.44 -11.60 25.02
CA MET A 550 -7.73 -12.12 25.47
C MET A 550 -7.68 -13.55 26.00
N PHE A 551 -6.77 -14.39 25.51
CA PHE A 551 -6.70 -15.81 25.88
C PHE A 551 -5.63 -16.12 26.93
N MET A 552 -4.61 -15.28 27.07
CA MET A 552 -3.42 -15.59 27.87
C MET A 552 -3.22 -14.62 29.05
N VAL A 553 -3.98 -13.57 29.12
CA VAL A 553 -4.00 -12.60 30.24
C VAL A 553 -5.32 -12.65 30.97
#